data_c83163bb595080255bbc8d748e1b4cc1
#
_entry.id   c83163bb595080255bbc8d748e1b4cc1
#
_cell.length_a   1.000
_cell.length_b   1.000
_cell.length_c   1.000
_cell.angle_alpha   90.00
_cell.angle_beta   90.00
_cell.angle_gamma   90.00
#
_symmetry.space_group_name_H-M   'P 1'
#
loop_
_entity.id
_entity.type
_entity.pdbx_description
1 polymer ?
#
loop_
_entity_poly.entity_id
_entity_poly.type
_entity_poly.pdbx_seq_one_letter_code
_entity_poly.pdbx_strand_id
1 'polypeptide(L)'
;MKQTAMLFFVLYMLLASSIAHASDAKLKGALCYIQADNQVVFIQEVITGLYSLPGGTIEAGESPKVAAERETWEESGLVVNAKALLTKTKTAYIYDCEVESPIFVYHHQNKRGFHFVPAWFAPSYGLETQSVFLSLPENISAQEYRFPEQWKQQVFGHKVHNQDVQYIYNTVSSAPYVQSIEISFIETIQNSILNLDNAFSRGFVWVMLLLDSFSSIFMVLLVLPLINYLFGAKFSIRLCLIIIVTAVIVYFIQLRLQLPRPEAYFPDIHMSNKTGFGMPSLSATLSMVWLCYVFNALVRRYKEFSPYKVLLLLVLFIVCKDLATVWLGGHFFSDILCGYALGILIAWHYIRIENNKNIHVLNVMVNPIFWWLLTLCLHGLVWFSHALIIGQLAAMALAISLLLSVSFKQSIFDGFFSPKVQITLVSIVAVGGIIFAPQIIDSVSNSSMMTYLTKCAVVFFLTLNAMLLGRIKPHANASNINLGIYL
;
A
#
# COMPACT_ATOMS: atom_id res chain seq x y z
N MET A 1 -17.76 30.85 -1.21
CA MET A 1 -17.55 29.43 -0.95
C MET A 1 -17.95 28.51 -2.11
N LYS A 2 -19.19 28.52 -2.65
CA LYS A 2 -19.57 27.64 -3.79
C LYS A 2 -18.75 27.92 -5.06
N GLN A 3 -18.48 29.21 -5.38
CA GLN A 3 -17.69 29.57 -6.55
C GLN A 3 -16.20 29.19 -6.43
N THR A 4 -15.61 29.32 -5.25
CA THR A 4 -14.23 28.91 -4.99
C THR A 4 -14.07 27.38 -5.06
N ALA A 5 -15.00 26.60 -4.52
CA ALA A 5 -14.99 25.14 -4.63
C ALA A 5 -15.15 24.66 -6.09
N MET A 6 -16.00 25.33 -6.86
CA MET A 6 -16.19 25.05 -8.30
C MET A 6 -14.93 25.41 -9.09
N LEU A 7 -14.23 26.49 -8.76
CA LEU A 7 -12.97 26.87 -9.40
C LEU A 7 -11.88 25.83 -9.14
N PHE A 8 -11.73 25.37 -7.89
CA PHE A 8 -10.78 24.30 -7.54
C PHE A 8 -11.10 22.97 -8.20
N PHE A 9 -12.40 22.63 -8.32
CA PHE A 9 -12.82 21.42 -9.03
C PHE A 9 -12.50 21.49 -10.53
N VAL A 10 -12.76 22.64 -11.18
CA VAL A 10 -12.42 22.85 -12.60
C VAL A 10 -10.91 22.83 -12.80
N LEU A 11 -10.13 23.46 -11.92
CA LEU A 11 -8.67 23.44 -11.97
C LEU A 11 -8.13 22.01 -11.79
N TYR A 12 -8.72 21.24 -10.88
CA TYR A 12 -8.39 19.81 -10.69
C TYR A 12 -8.69 18.99 -11.94
N MET A 13 -9.87 19.19 -12.56
CA MET A 13 -10.25 18.49 -13.80
C MET A 13 -9.34 18.87 -14.97
N LEU A 14 -8.90 20.13 -15.07
CA LEU A 14 -7.95 20.58 -16.08
C LEU A 14 -6.55 19.99 -15.87
N LEU A 15 -6.08 19.87 -14.63
CA LEU A 15 -4.82 19.20 -14.30
C LEU A 15 -4.89 17.70 -14.54
N ALA A 16 -6.01 17.06 -14.20
CA ALA A 16 -6.22 15.62 -14.46
C ALA A 16 -6.32 15.30 -15.96
N SER A 17 -6.90 16.19 -16.79
CA SER A 17 -7.01 16.01 -18.23
C SER A 17 -5.68 16.19 -18.97
N SER A 18 -4.75 16.96 -18.46
CA SER A 18 -3.39 17.08 -19.03
C SER A 18 -2.57 15.80 -18.92
N ILE A 19 -2.92 14.89 -18.00
CA ILE A 19 -2.30 13.58 -17.85
C ILE A 19 -2.74 12.59 -18.95
N ALA A 20 -3.88 12.82 -19.59
CA ALA A 20 -4.51 11.90 -20.55
C ALA A 20 -4.02 12.02 -22.01
N HIS A 21 -3.15 12.98 -22.33
CA HIS A 21 -2.59 13.11 -23.68
C HIS A 21 -1.40 12.18 -23.90
N ALA A 22 -1.68 10.89 -24.03
CA ALA A 22 -0.70 9.92 -24.52
C ALA A 22 -0.57 10.09 -26.06
N SER A 23 0.59 10.58 -26.50
CA SER A 23 0.94 10.78 -27.89
C SER A 23 1.15 9.47 -28.67
N ASP A 24 1.05 9.58 -29.97
CA ASP A 24 1.17 8.54 -31.02
C ASP A 24 2.24 7.46 -30.82
N ALA A 25 1.93 6.28 -31.34
CA ALA A 25 2.61 4.99 -31.25
C ALA A 25 4.06 4.98 -31.79
N LYS A 26 4.97 5.66 -31.13
CA LYS A 26 6.39 5.38 -31.19
C LYS A 26 6.69 4.22 -30.26
N LEU A 27 7.55 3.25 -30.67
CA LEU A 27 8.08 2.22 -29.78
C LEU A 27 8.73 2.93 -28.59
N LYS A 28 8.14 2.75 -27.40
CA LYS A 28 8.50 3.53 -26.20
C LYS A 28 9.28 2.71 -25.19
N GLY A 29 9.30 1.37 -25.32
CA GLY A 29 9.92 0.48 -24.35
C GLY A 29 11.11 -0.29 -24.91
N ALA A 30 12.00 -0.70 -24.00
CA ALA A 30 13.11 -1.62 -24.26
C ALA A 30 13.23 -2.61 -23.11
N LEU A 31 13.28 -3.91 -23.45
CA LEU A 31 13.23 -5.02 -22.51
C LEU A 31 14.43 -5.94 -22.72
N CYS A 32 14.89 -6.57 -21.66
CA CYS A 32 15.89 -7.63 -21.66
C CYS A 32 15.23 -9.01 -21.54
N TYR A 33 15.55 -9.89 -22.48
CA TYR A 33 15.28 -11.32 -22.34
C TYR A 33 16.54 -11.98 -21.80
N ILE A 34 16.46 -12.51 -20.60
CA ILE A 34 17.59 -13.13 -19.89
C ILE A 34 17.19 -14.58 -19.61
N GLN A 35 17.89 -15.54 -20.21
CA GLN A 35 17.72 -16.96 -19.96
C GLN A 35 18.83 -17.49 -19.08
N ALA A 36 18.48 -18.19 -18.01
CA ALA A 36 19.41 -18.79 -17.08
C ALA A 36 18.83 -20.10 -16.53
N ASP A 37 19.61 -21.14 -16.47
CA ASP A 37 19.21 -22.51 -16.08
C ASP A 37 17.92 -22.98 -16.80
N ASN A 38 17.85 -22.70 -18.13
CA ASN A 38 16.67 -22.94 -19.00
C ASN A 38 15.38 -22.27 -18.56
N GLN A 39 15.45 -21.32 -17.63
CA GLN A 39 14.35 -20.48 -17.16
C GLN A 39 14.58 -19.04 -17.63
N VAL A 40 13.54 -18.21 -17.51
CA VAL A 40 13.58 -16.79 -17.90
C VAL A 40 13.44 -15.92 -16.67
N VAL A 41 14.18 -14.80 -16.63
CA VAL A 41 14.06 -13.78 -15.60
C VAL A 41 12.81 -12.96 -15.84
N PHE A 42 11.96 -12.89 -14.83
CA PHE A 42 10.76 -12.05 -14.82
C PHE A 42 10.79 -11.10 -13.62
N ILE A 43 10.10 -9.99 -13.77
CA ILE A 43 9.75 -9.10 -12.68
C ILE A 43 8.24 -9.15 -12.40
N GLN A 44 7.85 -8.85 -11.17
CA GLN A 44 6.46 -8.60 -10.79
C GLN A 44 6.28 -7.12 -10.50
N GLU A 45 5.33 -6.48 -11.20
CA GLU A 45 5.04 -5.05 -11.04
C GLU A 45 4.22 -4.78 -9.76
N VAL A 46 4.58 -3.73 -9.01
CA VAL A 46 3.90 -3.36 -7.74
C VAL A 46 2.43 -2.95 -7.95
N ILE A 47 2.14 -2.23 -9.01
CA ILE A 47 0.80 -1.65 -9.22
C ILE A 47 -0.21 -2.70 -9.68
N THR A 48 0.12 -3.47 -10.70
CA THR A 48 -0.79 -4.47 -11.28
C THR A 48 -0.66 -5.84 -10.64
N GLY A 49 0.54 -6.17 -10.12
CA GLY A 49 0.90 -7.52 -9.69
C GLY A 49 1.16 -8.47 -10.87
N LEU A 50 1.13 -7.98 -12.10
CA LEU A 50 1.40 -8.76 -13.31
C LEU A 50 2.89 -8.93 -13.52
N TYR A 51 3.23 -9.90 -14.36
CA TYR A 51 4.61 -10.24 -14.70
C TYR A 51 5.03 -9.59 -16.00
N SER A 52 6.32 -9.24 -16.11
CA SER A 52 6.94 -8.77 -17.34
C SER A 52 8.40 -9.21 -17.42
N LEU A 53 9.01 -9.11 -18.61
CA LEU A 53 10.46 -9.09 -18.71
C LEU A 53 10.98 -7.80 -18.07
N PRO A 54 12.20 -7.81 -17.49
CA PRO A 54 12.81 -6.59 -16.99
C PRO A 54 13.06 -5.59 -18.13
N GLY A 55 12.77 -4.32 -17.86
CA GLY A 55 12.90 -3.23 -18.84
C GLY A 55 11.77 -2.23 -18.75
N GLY A 56 11.96 -1.07 -19.38
CA GLY A 56 11.04 0.05 -19.23
C GLY A 56 11.06 1.04 -20.39
N THR A 57 10.85 2.32 -20.07
CA THR A 57 10.66 3.37 -21.06
C THR A 57 12.00 3.91 -21.57
N ILE A 58 12.12 4.08 -22.88
CA ILE A 58 13.27 4.74 -23.53
C ILE A 58 13.15 6.23 -23.27
N GLU A 59 14.16 6.81 -22.61
CA GLU A 59 14.24 8.24 -22.35
C GLU A 59 14.63 9.07 -23.58
N ALA A 60 14.42 10.38 -23.48
CA ALA A 60 14.75 11.30 -24.58
C ALA A 60 16.29 11.34 -24.83
N GLY A 61 16.70 10.96 -26.04
CA GLY A 61 18.10 10.91 -26.43
C GLY A 61 18.83 9.59 -26.10
N GLU A 62 18.15 8.64 -25.49
CA GLU A 62 18.67 7.32 -25.15
C GLU A 62 18.48 6.35 -26.31
N SER A 63 19.43 5.45 -26.53
CA SER A 63 19.24 4.34 -27.45
C SER A 63 18.42 3.23 -26.81
N PRO A 64 17.58 2.47 -27.58
CA PRO A 64 16.80 1.37 -27.01
C PRO A 64 17.65 0.32 -26.29
N LYS A 65 18.87 0.11 -26.73
CA LYS A 65 19.81 -0.83 -26.11
C LYS A 65 20.25 -0.38 -24.73
N VAL A 66 20.65 0.88 -24.57
CA VAL A 66 21.03 1.48 -23.29
C VAL A 66 19.85 1.52 -22.33
N ALA A 67 18.66 1.84 -22.85
CA ALA A 67 17.44 1.81 -22.04
C ALA A 67 17.17 0.42 -21.46
N ALA A 68 17.30 -0.65 -22.26
CA ALA A 68 17.12 -2.02 -21.79
C ALA A 68 18.13 -2.39 -20.67
N GLU A 69 19.39 -1.98 -20.81
CA GLU A 69 20.45 -2.21 -19.83
C GLU A 69 20.18 -1.44 -18.51
N ARG A 70 19.86 -0.14 -18.60
CA ARG A 70 19.54 0.72 -17.45
C ARG A 70 18.32 0.23 -16.68
N GLU A 71 17.21 0.02 -17.37
CA GLU A 71 15.96 -0.42 -16.75
C GLU A 71 16.09 -1.81 -16.11
N THR A 72 16.82 -2.73 -16.75
CA THR A 72 17.10 -4.05 -16.15
C THR A 72 17.85 -3.92 -14.83
N TRP A 73 18.87 -3.05 -14.77
CA TRP A 73 19.55 -2.76 -13.52
C TRP A 73 18.62 -2.13 -12.48
N GLU A 74 17.82 -1.14 -12.86
CA GLU A 74 16.93 -0.43 -11.96
C GLU A 74 15.86 -1.35 -11.36
N GLU A 75 15.31 -2.29 -12.15
CA GLU A 75 14.23 -3.20 -11.72
C GLU A 75 14.74 -4.47 -11.04
N SER A 76 15.84 -5.05 -11.49
CA SER A 76 16.31 -6.36 -11.05
C SER A 76 17.63 -6.37 -10.29
N GLY A 77 18.40 -5.28 -10.35
CA GLY A 77 19.75 -5.25 -9.82
C GLY A 77 20.77 -6.07 -10.62
N LEU A 78 20.39 -6.58 -11.81
CA LEU A 78 21.28 -7.33 -12.69
C LEU A 78 21.96 -6.38 -13.67
N VAL A 79 23.30 -6.37 -13.66
CA VAL A 79 24.08 -5.64 -14.65
C VAL A 79 24.18 -6.49 -15.92
N VAL A 80 23.62 -6.00 -17.02
CA VAL A 80 23.52 -6.72 -18.27
C VAL A 80 24.16 -5.98 -19.44
N ASN A 81 24.55 -6.74 -20.45
CA ASN A 81 24.96 -6.23 -21.73
C ASN A 81 23.98 -6.71 -22.80
N ALA A 82 23.20 -5.79 -23.36
CA ALA A 82 22.27 -6.11 -24.42
C ALA A 82 23.03 -6.45 -25.73
N LYS A 83 22.84 -7.61 -26.30
CA LYS A 83 23.53 -8.11 -27.49
C LYS A 83 22.70 -7.87 -28.74
N ALA A 84 21.96 -8.87 -29.16
CA ALA A 84 21.16 -8.86 -30.38
C ALA A 84 19.72 -8.42 -30.12
N LEU A 85 19.13 -7.72 -31.08
CA LEU A 85 17.70 -7.46 -31.08
C LEU A 85 16.97 -8.75 -31.46
N LEU A 86 16.20 -9.32 -30.51
CA LEU A 86 15.43 -10.55 -30.75
C LEU A 86 14.16 -10.26 -31.54
N THR A 87 13.38 -9.26 -31.10
CA THR A 87 12.13 -8.90 -31.75
C THR A 87 11.71 -7.48 -31.45
N LYS A 88 10.74 -6.99 -32.22
CA LYS A 88 10.04 -5.72 -31.97
C LYS A 88 8.54 -6.03 -31.83
N THR A 89 7.99 -5.58 -30.73
CA THR A 89 6.54 -5.61 -30.53
C THR A 89 5.91 -4.27 -30.92
N LYS A 90 4.60 -4.10 -30.72
CA LYS A 90 3.93 -2.82 -30.94
C LYS A 90 4.43 -1.69 -30.00
N THR A 91 4.97 -2.04 -28.84
CA THR A 91 5.30 -1.09 -27.77
C THR A 91 6.77 -1.08 -27.38
N ALA A 92 7.55 -2.17 -27.64
CA ALA A 92 8.88 -2.33 -27.13
C ALA A 92 9.86 -3.06 -28.08
N TYR A 93 11.14 -2.78 -27.90
CA TYR A 93 12.26 -3.58 -28.41
C TYR A 93 12.61 -4.64 -27.35
N ILE A 94 12.92 -5.87 -27.78
CA ILE A 94 13.34 -6.96 -26.90
C ILE A 94 14.73 -7.41 -27.34
N TYR A 95 15.67 -7.31 -26.42
CA TYR A 95 17.08 -7.67 -26.63
C TYR A 95 17.42 -8.97 -25.92
N ASP A 96 18.32 -9.75 -26.53
CA ASP A 96 19.10 -10.78 -25.84
C ASP A 96 20.08 -10.10 -24.91
N CYS A 97 19.98 -10.34 -23.60
CA CYS A 97 20.82 -9.69 -22.60
C CYS A 97 21.64 -10.72 -21.83
N GLU A 98 22.93 -10.51 -21.83
CA GLU A 98 23.90 -11.31 -21.08
C GLU A 98 24.26 -10.61 -19.78
N VAL A 99 24.14 -11.32 -18.64
CA VAL A 99 24.51 -10.79 -17.33
C VAL A 99 26.03 -10.85 -17.16
N GLU A 100 26.64 -9.81 -16.60
CA GLU A 100 28.08 -9.72 -16.43
C GLU A 100 28.64 -10.64 -15.34
N SER A 101 27.78 -11.18 -14.48
CA SER A 101 28.14 -12.09 -13.38
C SER A 101 27.11 -13.21 -13.23
N PRO A 102 27.42 -14.34 -12.58
CA PRO A 102 26.44 -15.37 -12.28
C PRO A 102 25.24 -14.79 -11.54
N ILE A 103 24.03 -15.26 -11.90
CA ILE A 103 22.80 -14.83 -11.26
C ILE A 103 22.65 -15.59 -9.94
N PHE A 104 22.58 -14.86 -8.81
CA PHE A 104 22.23 -15.45 -7.53
C PHE A 104 20.74 -15.67 -7.45
N VAL A 105 20.34 -16.90 -7.08
CA VAL A 105 18.93 -17.30 -7.02
C VAL A 105 18.69 -18.07 -5.73
N TYR A 106 17.58 -17.77 -5.05
CA TYR A 106 17.23 -18.53 -3.85
C TYR A 106 16.81 -19.96 -4.21
N HIS A 107 17.29 -20.92 -3.43
CA HIS A 107 16.90 -22.33 -3.55
C HIS A 107 15.41 -22.54 -3.34
N HIS A 108 14.80 -21.65 -2.56
CA HIS A 108 13.37 -21.62 -2.28
C HIS A 108 12.55 -21.47 -3.57
N GLN A 109 11.54 -22.34 -3.70
CA GLN A 109 10.51 -22.23 -4.72
C GLN A 109 9.17 -21.88 -4.08
N ASN A 110 8.47 -20.94 -4.66
CA ASN A 110 7.07 -20.75 -4.29
C ASN A 110 6.21 -21.91 -4.84
N LYS A 111 4.91 -21.92 -4.47
CA LYS A 111 3.95 -22.94 -4.91
C LYS A 111 3.80 -23.06 -6.45
N ARG A 112 4.31 -22.09 -7.20
CA ARG A 112 4.25 -22.02 -8.68
C ARG A 112 5.58 -22.47 -9.33
N GLY A 113 6.57 -22.83 -8.53
CA GLY A 113 7.89 -23.19 -9.02
C GLY A 113 8.78 -22.00 -9.40
N PHE A 114 8.49 -20.80 -8.88
CA PHE A 114 9.32 -19.63 -9.10
C PHE A 114 10.47 -19.60 -8.10
N HIS A 115 11.69 -19.38 -8.60
CA HIS A 115 12.87 -19.11 -7.79
C HIS A 115 13.11 -17.61 -7.70
N PHE A 116 13.11 -17.04 -6.51
CA PHE A 116 13.34 -15.61 -6.34
C PHE A 116 14.80 -15.24 -6.50
N VAL A 117 15.02 -14.06 -7.10
CA VAL A 117 16.35 -13.43 -7.23
C VAL A 117 16.46 -12.35 -6.17
N PRO A 118 17.58 -12.27 -5.40
CA PRO A 118 17.82 -11.17 -4.48
C PRO A 118 17.89 -9.83 -5.26
N ALA A 119 16.87 -8.99 -5.12
CA ALA A 119 16.78 -7.73 -5.85
C ALA A 119 16.45 -6.53 -4.95
N TRP A 120 16.49 -6.71 -3.62
CA TRP A 120 16.13 -5.67 -2.65
C TRP A 120 17.04 -4.43 -2.67
N PHE A 121 18.19 -4.51 -3.29
CA PHE A 121 19.14 -3.42 -3.49
C PHE A 121 18.95 -2.69 -4.84
N ALA A 122 18.09 -3.17 -5.71
CA ALA A 122 17.77 -2.53 -6.99
C ALA A 122 17.05 -1.19 -6.76
N PRO A 123 17.36 -0.14 -7.55
CA PRO A 123 16.79 1.20 -7.36
C PRO A 123 15.26 1.26 -7.35
N SER A 124 14.59 0.47 -8.20
CA SER A 124 13.13 0.43 -8.34
C SER A 124 12.45 -0.61 -7.45
N TYR A 125 13.20 -1.33 -6.58
CA TYR A 125 12.63 -2.31 -5.66
C TYR A 125 11.65 -1.65 -4.68
N GLY A 126 10.45 -2.24 -4.55
CA GLY A 126 9.39 -1.73 -3.69
C GLY A 126 8.68 -0.48 -4.21
N LEU A 127 9.12 0.08 -5.33
CA LEU A 127 8.52 1.23 -6.01
C LEU A 127 7.78 0.79 -7.28
N GLU A 128 8.49 0.20 -8.22
CA GLU A 128 7.97 -0.33 -9.48
C GLU A 128 8.01 -1.85 -9.52
N THR A 129 9.09 -2.45 -9.03
CA THR A 129 9.30 -3.90 -8.96
C THR A 129 9.02 -4.41 -7.56
N GLN A 130 8.09 -5.38 -7.46
CA GLN A 130 7.76 -6.08 -6.22
C GLN A 130 8.72 -7.23 -5.94
N SER A 131 9.04 -8.02 -6.96
CA SER A 131 9.95 -9.17 -6.88
C SER A 131 10.54 -9.48 -8.23
N VAL A 132 11.70 -10.13 -8.23
CA VAL A 132 12.39 -10.66 -9.40
C VAL A 132 12.52 -12.17 -9.21
N PHE A 133 12.29 -12.94 -10.27
CA PHE A 133 12.34 -14.39 -10.17
C PHE A 133 12.69 -15.05 -11.50
N LEU A 134 13.20 -16.27 -11.41
CA LEU A 134 13.38 -17.21 -12.52
C LEU A 134 12.18 -18.15 -12.57
N SER A 135 11.65 -18.37 -13.76
CA SER A 135 10.57 -19.33 -14.00
C SER A 135 10.63 -19.89 -15.41
N LEU A 136 10.11 -21.10 -15.58
CA LEU A 136 9.76 -21.60 -16.90
C LEU A 136 8.61 -20.74 -17.46
N PRO A 137 8.67 -20.32 -18.74
CA PRO A 137 7.61 -19.57 -19.37
C PRO A 137 6.21 -20.21 -19.26
N GLU A 138 6.15 -21.54 -19.25
CA GLU A 138 4.90 -22.32 -19.15
C GLU A 138 4.19 -22.15 -17.80
N ASN A 139 4.90 -21.75 -16.74
CA ASN A 139 4.34 -21.53 -15.41
C ASN A 139 3.59 -20.19 -15.28
N ILE A 140 3.68 -19.32 -16.29
CA ILE A 140 3.02 -18.02 -16.34
C ILE A 140 1.99 -18.05 -17.47
N SER A 141 0.75 -17.73 -17.19
CA SER A 141 -0.27 -17.60 -18.22
C SER A 141 -0.19 -16.25 -18.95
N ALA A 142 -0.71 -16.21 -20.18
CA ALA A 142 -0.75 -14.96 -20.93
C ALA A 142 -1.54 -13.85 -20.23
N GLN A 143 -2.58 -14.21 -19.44
CA GLN A 143 -3.39 -13.26 -18.69
C GLN A 143 -2.64 -12.63 -17.50
N GLU A 144 -1.64 -13.33 -16.97
CA GLU A 144 -0.80 -12.84 -15.87
C GLU A 144 0.39 -12.02 -16.39
N TYR A 145 0.62 -12.03 -17.70
CA TYR A 145 1.64 -11.21 -18.33
C TYR A 145 1.08 -9.82 -18.67
N ARG A 146 1.85 -8.77 -18.43
CA ARG A 146 1.41 -7.37 -18.59
C ARG A 146 0.86 -7.04 -19.98
N PHE A 147 1.35 -7.74 -21.03
CA PHE A 147 0.94 -7.57 -22.41
C PHE A 147 0.45 -8.90 -23.02
N PRO A 148 -0.75 -9.39 -22.68
CA PRO A 148 -1.24 -10.71 -23.07
C PRO A 148 -1.20 -10.97 -24.59
N GLU A 149 -1.49 -9.96 -25.39
CA GLU A 149 -1.48 -10.06 -26.86
C GLU A 149 -0.07 -10.29 -27.43
N GLN A 150 0.96 -9.92 -26.68
CA GLN A 150 2.36 -9.99 -27.10
C GLN A 150 3.10 -11.14 -26.41
N TRP A 151 2.42 -11.91 -25.55
CA TRP A 151 3.01 -12.96 -24.74
C TRP A 151 3.93 -13.89 -25.52
N LYS A 152 3.42 -14.47 -26.63
CA LYS A 152 4.18 -15.39 -27.47
C LYS A 152 5.40 -14.74 -28.12
N GLN A 153 5.30 -13.48 -28.53
CA GLN A 153 6.40 -12.74 -29.17
C GLN A 153 7.48 -12.34 -28.18
N GLN A 154 7.12 -12.10 -26.94
CA GLN A 154 8.05 -11.62 -25.92
C GLN A 154 8.77 -12.76 -25.19
N VAL A 155 8.11 -13.90 -24.98
CA VAL A 155 8.60 -14.91 -24.05
C VAL A 155 8.94 -16.22 -24.72
N PHE A 156 8.22 -16.63 -25.77
CA PHE A 156 8.44 -17.92 -26.41
C PHE A 156 9.23 -17.83 -27.71
N GLY A 157 9.96 -18.89 -28.02
CA GLY A 157 10.61 -19.10 -29.29
C GLY A 157 11.95 -18.42 -29.50
N HIS A 158 12.49 -17.75 -28.47
CA HIS A 158 13.82 -17.14 -28.55
C HIS A 158 14.92 -18.17 -28.26
N LYS A 159 15.94 -18.16 -29.12
CA LYS A 159 17.19 -18.90 -28.90
C LYS A 159 18.25 -17.92 -28.43
N VAL A 160 18.51 -17.92 -27.14
CA VAL A 160 19.47 -17.06 -26.46
C VAL A 160 20.50 -17.86 -25.68
N HIS A 161 21.56 -17.22 -25.25
CA HIS A 161 22.56 -17.86 -24.43
C HIS A 161 21.99 -18.19 -23.05
N ASN A 162 22.11 -19.47 -22.64
CA ASN A 162 21.71 -19.91 -21.30
C ASN A 162 22.85 -19.62 -20.32
N GLN A 163 22.58 -18.79 -19.32
CA GLN A 163 23.59 -18.26 -18.41
C GLN A 163 23.67 -19.09 -17.12
N ASP A 164 24.79 -18.90 -16.39
CA ASP A 164 25.05 -19.61 -15.15
C ASP A 164 24.26 -19.03 -13.99
N VAL A 165 23.77 -19.90 -13.13
CA VAL A 165 23.01 -19.58 -11.92
C VAL A 165 23.75 -20.13 -10.70
N GLN A 166 23.80 -19.34 -9.64
CA GLN A 166 24.28 -19.77 -8.33
C GLN A 166 23.11 -19.83 -7.35
N TYR A 167 22.73 -21.04 -6.94
CA TYR A 167 21.68 -21.23 -5.95
C TYR A 167 22.20 -20.97 -4.54
N ILE A 168 21.50 -20.11 -3.81
CA ILE A 168 21.80 -19.73 -2.43
C ILE A 168 20.58 -20.02 -1.53
N TYR A 169 20.80 -20.32 -0.26
CA TYR A 169 19.70 -20.55 0.68
C TYR A 169 19.11 -19.24 1.22
N ASN A 170 19.98 -18.29 1.53
CA ASN A 170 19.58 -16.98 2.07
C ASN A 170 20.69 -15.96 1.86
N THR A 171 20.37 -14.70 2.12
CA THR A 171 21.33 -13.57 2.16
C THR A 171 21.37 -12.91 3.54
N VAL A 172 21.12 -13.68 4.60
CA VAL A 172 21.05 -13.17 5.99
C VAL A 172 22.36 -12.50 6.43
N SER A 173 23.50 -12.96 5.90
CA SER A 173 24.81 -12.31 6.15
C SER A 173 24.89 -10.88 5.65
N SER A 174 24.06 -10.49 4.69
CA SER A 174 23.98 -9.12 4.15
C SER A 174 23.01 -8.24 4.93
N ALA A 175 22.19 -8.82 5.82
CA ALA A 175 21.25 -8.08 6.65
C ALA A 175 21.98 -7.32 7.79
N PRO A 176 21.44 -6.18 8.24
CA PRO A 176 21.91 -5.54 9.46
C PRO A 176 21.87 -6.51 10.66
N TYR A 177 22.84 -6.37 11.59
CA TYR A 177 23.04 -7.32 12.69
C TYR A 177 21.76 -7.63 13.50
N VAL A 178 20.95 -6.61 13.83
CA VAL A 178 19.70 -6.81 14.56
C VAL A 178 18.72 -7.64 13.73
N GLN A 179 18.57 -7.33 12.46
CA GLN A 179 17.66 -8.04 11.55
C GLN A 179 18.09 -9.49 11.32
N SER A 180 19.40 -9.79 11.28
CA SER A 180 19.89 -11.16 11.15
C SER A 180 19.51 -12.03 12.36
N ILE A 181 19.56 -11.47 13.57
CA ILE A 181 19.09 -12.15 14.79
C ILE A 181 17.57 -12.38 14.73
N GLU A 182 16.82 -11.35 14.31
CA GLU A 182 15.36 -11.45 14.21
C GLU A 182 14.91 -12.50 13.19
N ILE A 183 15.62 -12.65 12.05
CA ILE A 183 15.35 -13.70 11.08
C ILE A 183 15.50 -15.09 11.72
N SER A 184 16.61 -15.34 12.41
CA SER A 184 16.86 -16.61 13.09
C SER A 184 15.79 -16.91 14.16
N PHE A 185 15.32 -15.89 14.85
CA PHE A 185 14.23 -16.01 15.82
C PHE A 185 12.89 -16.35 15.16
N ILE A 186 12.53 -15.65 14.08
CA ILE A 186 11.31 -15.91 13.31
C ILE A 186 11.32 -17.35 12.77
N GLU A 187 12.41 -17.78 12.14
CA GLU A 187 12.59 -19.12 11.61
C GLU A 187 12.41 -20.18 12.71
N THR A 188 13.07 -19.99 13.87
CA THR A 188 12.98 -20.94 14.98
C THR A 188 11.55 -21.09 15.48
N ILE A 189 10.82 -20.01 15.67
CA ILE A 189 9.42 -20.07 16.12
C ILE A 189 8.51 -20.66 15.05
N GLN A 190 8.69 -20.29 13.77
CA GLN A 190 7.91 -20.85 12.68
C GLN A 190 8.10 -22.38 12.62
N ASN A 191 9.34 -22.85 12.61
CA ASN A 191 9.67 -24.28 12.58
C ASN A 191 9.10 -25.03 13.79
N SER A 192 9.13 -24.44 14.98
CA SER A 192 8.56 -25.04 16.19
C SER A 192 7.04 -25.25 16.07
N ILE A 193 6.32 -24.34 15.42
CA ILE A 193 4.86 -24.42 15.26
C ILE A 193 4.49 -25.28 14.05
N LEU A 194 5.20 -25.15 12.94
CA LEU A 194 4.89 -25.89 11.71
C LEU A 194 5.17 -27.39 11.82
N ASN A 195 6.09 -27.78 12.71
CA ASN A 195 6.41 -29.18 13.01
C ASN A 195 5.40 -29.84 13.98
N LEU A 196 4.42 -29.10 14.50
CA LEU A 196 3.35 -29.65 15.31
C LEU A 196 2.31 -30.38 14.41
N ASP A 197 1.29 -30.98 15.06
CA ASP A 197 0.21 -31.66 14.34
C ASP A 197 -0.36 -30.81 13.19
N ASN A 198 -0.54 -31.44 12.01
CA ASN A 198 -0.98 -30.77 10.78
C ASN A 198 -2.32 -30.02 10.89
N ALA A 199 -3.22 -30.45 11.77
CA ALA A 199 -4.49 -29.75 11.99
C ALA A 199 -4.27 -28.47 12.79
N PHE A 200 -3.46 -28.53 13.85
CA PHE A 200 -3.13 -27.39 14.70
C PHE A 200 -2.33 -26.33 13.93
N SER A 201 -1.25 -26.73 13.26
CA SER A 201 -0.40 -25.80 12.50
C SER A 201 -1.18 -25.05 11.42
N ARG A 202 -2.03 -25.74 10.66
CA ARG A 202 -2.92 -25.08 9.67
C ARG A 202 -3.89 -24.11 10.32
N GLY A 203 -4.54 -24.50 11.42
CA GLY A 203 -5.43 -23.61 12.17
C GLY A 203 -4.71 -22.37 12.68
N PHE A 204 -3.49 -22.53 13.20
CA PHE A 204 -2.65 -21.44 13.67
C PHE A 204 -2.29 -20.47 12.53
N VAL A 205 -1.82 -21.00 11.38
CA VAL A 205 -1.55 -20.17 10.19
C VAL A 205 -2.76 -19.34 9.79
N TRP A 206 -3.96 -19.94 9.74
CA TRP A 206 -5.19 -19.23 9.40
C TRP A 206 -5.50 -18.09 10.39
N VAL A 207 -5.30 -18.32 11.68
CA VAL A 207 -5.47 -17.28 12.71
C VAL A 207 -4.46 -16.13 12.52
N MET A 208 -3.20 -16.45 12.24
CA MET A 208 -2.17 -15.44 11.97
C MET A 208 -2.48 -14.61 10.72
N LEU A 209 -2.90 -15.26 9.63
CA LEU A 209 -3.32 -14.58 8.40
C LEU A 209 -4.55 -13.68 8.63
N LEU A 210 -5.51 -14.15 9.42
CA LEU A 210 -6.68 -13.35 9.80
C LEU A 210 -6.26 -12.11 10.59
N LEU A 211 -5.40 -12.25 11.59
CA LEU A 211 -4.88 -11.14 12.37
C LEU A 211 -4.08 -10.16 11.50
N ASP A 212 -3.23 -10.66 10.60
CA ASP A 212 -2.45 -9.82 9.69
C ASP A 212 -3.33 -9.02 8.72
N SER A 213 -4.49 -9.54 8.32
CA SER A 213 -5.44 -8.83 7.45
C SER A 213 -5.90 -7.48 8.05
N PHE A 214 -5.95 -7.36 9.39
CA PHE A 214 -6.23 -6.11 10.08
C PHE A 214 -5.11 -5.06 9.98
N SER A 215 -3.97 -5.41 9.42
CA SER A 215 -2.88 -4.47 9.15
C SER A 215 -3.08 -3.64 7.88
N SER A 216 -4.14 -3.89 7.12
CA SER A 216 -4.47 -3.16 5.89
C SER A 216 -5.04 -1.77 6.19
N ILE A 217 -4.72 -0.77 5.35
CA ILE A 217 -5.32 0.57 5.39
C ILE A 217 -6.86 0.51 5.23
N PHE A 218 -7.38 -0.50 4.54
CA PHE A 218 -8.83 -0.69 4.37
C PHE A 218 -9.54 -0.95 5.69
N MET A 219 -8.85 -1.52 6.70
CA MET A 219 -9.44 -1.72 8.03
C MET A 219 -9.68 -0.41 8.77
N VAL A 220 -8.83 0.59 8.56
CA VAL A 220 -9.07 1.94 9.09
C VAL A 220 -10.34 2.53 8.49
N LEU A 221 -10.54 2.37 7.18
CA LEU A 221 -11.74 2.84 6.47
C LEU A 221 -12.99 2.08 6.89
N LEU A 222 -12.87 0.80 7.23
CA LEU A 222 -13.98 -0.01 7.74
C LEU A 222 -14.48 0.46 9.12
N VAL A 223 -13.57 0.88 10.01
CA VAL A 223 -13.89 1.35 11.36
C VAL A 223 -14.34 2.82 11.35
N LEU A 224 -14.01 3.59 10.32
CA LEU A 224 -14.30 5.02 10.20
C LEU A 224 -15.80 5.36 10.32
N PRO A 225 -16.77 4.60 9.77
CA PRO A 225 -18.21 4.84 9.99
C PRO A 225 -18.60 4.78 11.47
N LEU A 226 -18.06 3.82 12.21
CA LEU A 226 -18.31 3.68 13.65
C LEU A 226 -17.72 4.87 14.43
N ILE A 227 -16.51 5.28 14.11
CA ILE A 227 -15.87 6.46 14.70
C ILE A 227 -16.70 7.72 14.42
N ASN A 228 -17.17 7.86 13.18
CA ASN A 228 -17.99 8.98 12.76
C ASN A 228 -19.31 9.05 13.54
N TYR A 229 -19.93 7.92 13.76
CA TYR A 229 -21.15 7.82 14.59
C TYR A 229 -20.88 8.16 16.06
N LEU A 230 -19.80 7.62 16.64
CA LEU A 230 -19.49 7.80 18.06
C LEU A 230 -19.01 9.24 18.39
N PHE A 231 -18.17 9.82 17.55
CA PHE A 231 -17.48 11.10 17.83
C PHE A 231 -17.88 12.26 16.91
N GLY A 232 -18.58 11.95 15.81
CA GLY A 232 -19.06 12.94 14.84
C GLY A 232 -18.06 13.26 13.73
N ALA A 233 -18.59 13.94 12.68
CA ALA A 233 -17.84 14.19 11.44
C ALA A 233 -16.57 15.01 11.62
N LYS A 234 -16.59 16.03 12.48
CA LYS A 234 -15.40 16.88 12.74
C LYS A 234 -14.24 16.06 13.31
N PHE A 235 -14.52 15.13 14.20
CA PHE A 235 -13.51 14.24 14.76
C PHE A 235 -12.96 13.28 13.69
N SER A 236 -13.83 12.68 12.88
CA SER A 236 -13.42 11.76 11.82
C SER A 236 -12.57 12.44 10.74
N ILE A 237 -12.90 13.69 10.37
CA ILE A 237 -12.10 14.48 9.43
C ILE A 237 -10.69 14.74 9.98
N ARG A 238 -10.57 15.08 11.26
CA ARG A 238 -9.27 15.27 11.93
C ARG A 238 -8.48 13.97 12.05
N LEU A 239 -9.19 12.85 12.32
CA LEU A 239 -8.56 11.52 12.31
C LEU A 239 -8.01 11.17 10.91
N CYS A 240 -8.76 11.47 9.84
CA CYS A 240 -8.25 11.28 8.48
C CYS A 240 -7.01 12.14 8.20
N LEU A 241 -6.98 13.38 8.68
CA LEU A 241 -5.83 14.26 8.51
C LEU A 241 -4.57 13.68 9.17
N ILE A 242 -4.67 13.24 10.43
CA ILE A 242 -3.51 12.65 11.12
C ILE A 242 -3.05 11.34 10.46
N ILE A 243 -3.98 10.53 9.93
CA ILE A 243 -3.66 9.33 9.15
C ILE A 243 -2.89 9.70 7.88
N ILE A 244 -3.36 10.68 7.10
CA ILE A 244 -2.67 11.15 5.89
C ILE A 244 -1.25 11.63 6.23
N VAL A 245 -1.12 12.52 7.21
CA VAL A 245 0.19 13.05 7.62
C VAL A 245 1.12 11.93 8.08
N THR A 246 0.62 11.00 8.90
CA THR A 246 1.40 9.85 9.37
C THR A 246 1.87 8.97 8.22
N ALA A 247 0.99 8.63 7.29
CA ALA A 247 1.32 7.75 6.17
C ALA A 247 2.35 8.40 5.23
N VAL A 248 2.24 9.70 4.98
CA VAL A 248 3.24 10.47 4.20
C VAL A 248 4.60 10.48 4.90
N ILE A 249 4.64 10.73 6.20
CA ILE A 249 5.90 10.73 6.99
C ILE A 249 6.55 9.35 6.93
N VAL A 250 5.79 8.28 7.21
CA VAL A 250 6.30 6.90 7.17
C VAL A 250 6.83 6.54 5.79
N TYR A 251 6.08 6.87 4.73
CA TYR A 251 6.49 6.62 3.36
C TYR A 251 7.86 7.26 3.04
N PHE A 252 8.07 8.53 3.37
CA PHE A 252 9.34 9.19 3.13
C PHE A 252 10.48 8.62 3.99
N ILE A 253 10.21 8.20 5.22
CA ILE A 253 11.21 7.53 6.05
C ILE A 253 11.59 6.18 5.43
N GLN A 254 10.63 5.38 4.97
CA GLN A 254 10.87 4.10 4.30
C GLN A 254 11.73 4.27 3.04
N LEU A 255 11.41 5.27 2.22
CA LEU A 255 12.21 5.61 1.03
C LEU A 255 13.64 6.04 1.37
N ARG A 256 13.84 6.68 2.51
CA ARG A 256 15.16 7.14 2.92
C ARG A 256 15.99 6.03 3.56
N LEU A 257 15.37 5.14 4.30
CA LEU A 257 16.06 4.03 4.97
C LEU A 257 16.31 2.84 4.04
N GLN A 258 15.39 2.57 3.11
CA GLN A 258 15.43 1.47 2.15
C GLN A 258 15.73 0.09 2.78
N LEU A 259 15.26 -0.12 4.02
CA LEU A 259 15.42 -1.38 4.71
C LEU A 259 14.32 -2.35 4.26
N PRO A 260 14.67 -3.45 3.58
CA PRO A 260 13.69 -4.40 3.08
C PRO A 260 13.10 -5.24 4.22
N ARG A 261 12.05 -5.97 3.91
CA ARG A 261 11.39 -6.92 4.82
C ARG A 261 12.16 -8.24 4.91
N PRO A 262 11.79 -9.13 5.87
CA PRO A 262 12.47 -10.42 6.07
C PRO A 262 12.57 -11.29 4.81
N GLU A 263 11.54 -11.29 3.94
CA GLU A 263 11.51 -12.11 2.72
C GLU A 263 12.65 -11.79 1.75
N ALA A 264 13.13 -10.55 1.76
CA ALA A 264 14.21 -10.15 0.87
C ALA A 264 15.53 -10.83 1.20
N TYR A 265 15.73 -11.22 2.47
CA TYR A 265 16.93 -11.92 2.92
C TYR A 265 16.75 -13.42 3.02
N PHE A 266 15.52 -13.87 3.37
CA PHE A 266 15.21 -15.28 3.56
C PHE A 266 13.76 -15.60 3.14
N PRO A 267 13.52 -15.94 1.86
CA PRO A 267 12.18 -16.20 1.34
C PRO A 267 11.44 -17.35 2.01
N ASP A 268 12.14 -18.36 2.59
CA ASP A 268 11.50 -19.51 3.23
C ASP A 268 10.57 -19.15 4.39
N ILE A 269 10.87 -18.06 5.12
CA ILE A 269 10.03 -17.59 6.23
C ILE A 269 8.83 -16.75 5.79
N HIS A 270 8.67 -16.50 4.49
CA HIS A 270 7.64 -15.60 3.98
C HIS A 270 6.29 -16.28 3.78
N MET A 271 5.33 -15.93 4.62
CA MET A 271 3.93 -16.38 4.53
C MET A 271 2.96 -15.20 4.37
N SER A 272 3.46 -13.99 4.40
CA SER A 272 2.69 -12.75 4.25
C SER A 272 2.62 -12.32 2.78
N ASN A 273 1.64 -11.47 2.42
CA ASN A 273 1.57 -10.84 1.10
C ASN A 273 2.25 -9.44 1.08
N LYS A 274 3.05 -9.11 2.10
CA LYS A 274 3.71 -7.81 2.22
C LYS A 274 5.11 -7.88 1.63
N THR A 275 5.44 -6.93 0.78
CA THR A 275 6.74 -6.80 0.10
C THR A 275 7.27 -5.38 0.20
N GLY A 276 8.48 -5.12 -0.28
CA GLY A 276 9.11 -3.81 -0.29
C GLY A 276 9.76 -3.43 1.05
N PHE A 277 9.78 -2.14 1.39
CA PHE A 277 10.46 -1.64 2.59
C PHE A 277 9.64 -1.84 3.87
N GLY A 278 10.32 -2.21 4.96
CA GLY A 278 9.70 -2.57 6.24
C GLY A 278 9.70 -1.45 7.28
N MET A 279 10.80 -0.73 7.43
CA MET A 279 11.06 0.16 8.57
C MET A 279 10.78 1.64 8.27
N PRO A 280 10.00 2.35 9.13
CA PRO A 280 9.14 1.83 10.19
C PRO A 280 7.87 1.17 9.64
N SER A 281 7.26 0.24 10.39
CA SER A 281 6.00 -0.39 9.97
C SER A 281 4.86 0.62 9.91
N LEU A 282 4.29 0.85 8.72
CA LEU A 282 3.17 1.76 8.52
C LEU A 282 1.94 1.32 9.35
N SER A 283 1.63 0.02 9.35
CA SER A 283 0.47 -0.50 10.08
C SER A 283 0.60 -0.32 11.59
N ALA A 284 1.79 -0.55 12.15
CA ALA A 284 2.07 -0.35 13.56
C ALA A 284 2.01 1.15 13.95
N THR A 285 2.60 2.02 13.12
CA THR A 285 2.57 3.47 13.31
C THR A 285 1.13 4.00 13.31
N LEU A 286 0.33 3.64 12.31
CA LEU A 286 -1.07 4.04 12.21
C LEU A 286 -1.91 3.49 13.37
N SER A 287 -1.66 2.24 13.80
CA SER A 287 -2.37 1.64 14.94
C SER A 287 -2.13 2.44 16.23
N MET A 288 -0.90 2.87 16.49
CA MET A 288 -0.60 3.69 17.67
C MET A 288 -1.16 5.10 17.57
N VAL A 289 -1.08 5.73 16.41
CA VAL A 289 -1.71 7.05 16.18
C VAL A 289 -3.20 6.97 16.44
N TRP A 290 -3.87 5.97 15.86
CA TRP A 290 -5.30 5.76 16.02
C TRP A 290 -5.66 5.48 17.47
N LEU A 291 -4.93 4.56 18.13
CA LEU A 291 -5.15 4.19 19.53
C LEU A 291 -5.04 5.41 20.44
N CYS A 292 -3.94 6.16 20.37
CA CYS A 292 -3.70 7.32 21.23
C CYS A 292 -4.76 8.42 21.00
N TYR A 293 -5.13 8.69 19.75
CA TYR A 293 -6.07 9.74 19.42
C TYR A 293 -7.51 9.39 19.84
N VAL A 294 -7.97 8.17 19.53
CA VAL A 294 -9.31 7.70 19.91
C VAL A 294 -9.41 7.50 21.42
N PHE A 295 -8.38 6.95 22.06
CA PHE A 295 -8.36 6.79 23.51
C PHE A 295 -8.44 8.14 24.25
N ASN A 296 -7.69 9.15 23.81
CA ASN A 296 -7.79 10.50 24.36
C ASN A 296 -9.22 11.07 24.23
N ALA A 297 -9.91 10.80 23.13
CA ALA A 297 -11.30 11.20 22.95
C ALA A 297 -12.28 10.41 23.85
N LEU A 298 -12.07 9.11 24.02
CA LEU A 298 -12.89 8.25 24.90
C LEU A 298 -12.79 8.69 26.34
N VAL A 299 -11.57 8.94 26.86
CA VAL A 299 -11.34 9.41 28.25
C VAL A 299 -12.07 10.74 28.50
N ARG A 300 -12.05 11.64 27.54
CA ARG A 300 -12.75 12.94 27.69
C ARG A 300 -14.26 12.84 27.65
N ARG A 301 -14.80 11.88 26.87
CA ARG A 301 -16.26 11.75 26.65
C ARG A 301 -16.95 10.95 27.74
N TYR A 302 -16.33 9.89 28.23
CA TYR A 302 -16.94 8.91 29.14
C TYR A 302 -16.23 8.91 30.48
N LYS A 303 -16.54 9.90 31.34
CA LYS A 303 -15.92 10.08 32.67
C LYS A 303 -16.30 8.96 33.66
N GLU A 304 -17.47 8.34 33.51
CA GLU A 304 -18.01 7.29 34.41
C GLU A 304 -17.54 5.89 34.01
N PHE A 305 -17.08 5.71 32.78
CA PHE A 305 -16.62 4.42 32.29
C PHE A 305 -15.10 4.28 32.50
N SER A 306 -14.66 3.11 33.03
CA SER A 306 -13.22 2.85 33.12
C SER A 306 -12.63 2.60 31.71
N PRO A 307 -12.03 3.60 31.06
CA PRO A 307 -11.54 3.44 29.70
C PRO A 307 -10.33 2.51 29.62
N TYR A 308 -9.71 2.20 30.77
CA TYR A 308 -8.51 1.36 30.84
C TYR A 308 -8.73 -0.09 30.41
N LYS A 309 -9.92 -0.66 30.66
CA LYS A 309 -10.27 -2.00 30.18
C LYS A 309 -10.33 -2.05 28.66
N VAL A 310 -10.93 -1.02 28.04
CA VAL A 310 -10.99 -0.89 26.57
C VAL A 310 -9.59 -0.66 26.00
N LEU A 311 -8.79 0.19 26.65
CA LEU A 311 -7.40 0.42 26.26
C LEU A 311 -6.61 -0.89 26.29
N LEU A 312 -6.72 -1.68 27.36
CA LEU A 312 -6.01 -2.95 27.50
C LEU A 312 -6.40 -3.92 26.37
N LEU A 313 -7.69 -4.03 26.06
CA LEU A 313 -8.16 -4.89 24.96
C LEU A 313 -7.65 -4.42 23.58
N LEU A 314 -7.67 -3.10 23.33
CA LEU A 314 -7.17 -2.54 22.07
C LEU A 314 -5.65 -2.71 21.93
N VAL A 315 -4.88 -2.48 23.01
CA VAL A 315 -3.43 -2.71 23.02
C VAL A 315 -3.13 -4.18 22.79
N LEU A 316 -3.82 -5.09 23.49
CA LEU A 316 -3.63 -6.53 23.31
C LEU A 316 -3.92 -6.93 21.87
N PHE A 317 -5.01 -6.44 21.28
CA PHE A 317 -5.35 -6.71 19.87
C PHE A 317 -4.27 -6.20 18.91
N ILE A 318 -3.76 -4.97 19.10
CA ILE A 318 -2.70 -4.39 18.27
C ILE A 318 -1.42 -5.22 18.39
N VAL A 319 -1.02 -5.59 19.60
CA VAL A 319 0.17 -6.42 19.83
C VAL A 319 0.00 -7.80 19.17
N CYS A 320 -1.14 -8.48 19.36
CA CYS A 320 -1.39 -9.77 18.73
C CYS A 320 -1.37 -9.70 17.19
N LYS A 321 -1.97 -8.66 16.62
CA LYS A 321 -1.96 -8.41 15.17
C LYS A 321 -0.54 -8.21 14.63
N ASP A 322 0.27 -7.40 15.33
CA ASP A 322 1.62 -7.08 14.86
C ASP A 322 2.59 -8.25 15.10
N LEU A 323 2.42 -9.02 16.18
CA LEU A 323 3.14 -10.30 16.35
C LEU A 323 2.79 -11.33 15.28
N ALA A 324 1.52 -11.39 14.86
CA ALA A 324 1.13 -12.23 13.73
C ALA A 324 1.84 -11.83 12.44
N THR A 325 1.97 -10.52 12.18
CA THR A 325 2.71 -10.01 11.01
C THR A 325 4.20 -10.39 11.06
N VAL A 326 4.85 -10.32 12.24
CA VAL A 326 6.24 -10.75 12.42
C VAL A 326 6.36 -12.26 12.19
N TRP A 327 5.49 -13.04 12.82
CA TRP A 327 5.50 -14.50 12.67
C TRP A 327 5.31 -14.93 11.21
N LEU A 328 4.51 -14.22 10.43
CA LEU A 328 4.33 -14.47 8.99
C LEU A 328 5.50 -13.97 8.12
N GLY A 329 6.57 -13.43 8.70
CA GLY A 329 7.70 -12.88 7.95
C GLY A 329 7.40 -11.57 7.22
N GLY A 330 6.30 -10.87 7.56
CA GLY A 330 5.91 -9.63 6.89
C GLY A 330 6.62 -8.38 7.40
N HIS A 331 7.16 -8.40 8.62
CA HIS A 331 7.94 -7.31 9.24
C HIS A 331 8.95 -7.86 10.24
N PHE A 332 10.01 -7.10 10.46
CA PHE A 332 10.88 -7.28 11.61
C PHE A 332 10.22 -6.76 12.89
N PHE A 333 10.62 -7.31 14.02
CA PHE A 333 10.18 -6.82 15.33
C PHE A 333 10.63 -5.37 15.57
N SER A 334 11.86 -5.05 15.16
CA SER A 334 12.41 -3.69 15.16
C SER A 334 11.59 -2.70 14.33
N ASP A 335 11.03 -3.11 13.18
CA ASP A 335 10.16 -2.26 12.36
C ASP A 335 8.90 -1.83 13.12
N ILE A 336 8.33 -2.76 13.88
CA ILE A 336 7.11 -2.55 14.66
C ILE A 336 7.40 -1.63 15.85
N LEU A 337 8.47 -1.88 16.60
CA LEU A 337 8.86 -1.03 17.73
C LEU A 337 9.15 0.42 17.28
N CYS A 338 9.86 0.58 16.17
CA CYS A 338 10.09 1.89 15.57
C CYS A 338 8.76 2.55 15.15
N GLY A 339 7.85 1.77 14.56
CA GLY A 339 6.51 2.21 14.20
C GLY A 339 5.70 2.68 15.42
N TYR A 340 5.74 1.94 16.52
CA TYR A 340 5.06 2.32 17.78
C TYR A 340 5.62 3.63 18.35
N ALA A 341 6.93 3.76 18.43
CA ALA A 341 7.58 4.97 18.93
C ALA A 341 7.21 6.20 18.08
N LEU A 342 7.28 6.07 16.75
CA LEU A 342 6.92 7.12 15.82
C LEU A 342 5.42 7.48 15.92
N GLY A 343 4.55 6.47 16.01
CA GLY A 343 3.10 6.68 16.11
C GLY A 343 2.69 7.42 17.39
N ILE A 344 3.28 7.05 18.53
CA ILE A 344 3.07 7.74 19.81
C ILE A 344 3.55 9.19 19.70
N LEU A 345 4.73 9.43 19.13
CA LEU A 345 5.30 10.77 18.97
C LEU A 345 4.40 11.66 18.10
N ILE A 346 3.95 11.15 16.96
CA ILE A 346 3.04 11.89 16.04
C ILE A 346 1.72 12.19 16.74
N ALA A 347 1.11 11.20 17.41
CA ALA A 347 -0.15 11.37 18.12
C ALA A 347 -0.02 12.41 19.24
N TRP A 348 1.07 12.35 20.03
CA TRP A 348 1.34 13.30 21.11
C TRP A 348 1.47 14.73 20.58
N HIS A 349 2.24 14.94 19.52
CA HIS A 349 2.38 16.27 18.88
C HIS A 349 1.05 16.78 18.35
N TYR A 350 0.29 15.94 17.65
CA TYR A 350 -0.99 16.30 17.08
C TYR A 350 -2.00 16.70 18.16
N ILE A 351 -2.13 15.90 19.23
CA ILE A 351 -3.01 16.19 20.38
C ILE A 351 -2.58 17.48 21.07
N ARG A 352 -1.27 17.74 21.18
CA ARG A 352 -0.74 18.99 21.76
C ARG A 352 -1.10 20.20 20.92
N ILE A 353 -0.99 20.13 19.60
CA ILE A 353 -1.38 21.19 18.67
C ILE A 353 -2.90 21.44 18.75
N GLU A 354 -3.70 20.37 18.75
CA GLU A 354 -5.16 20.45 18.83
C GLU A 354 -5.64 21.09 20.14
N ASN A 355 -4.92 20.89 21.24
CA ASN A 355 -5.25 21.46 22.56
C ASN A 355 -4.72 22.88 22.79
N ASN A 356 -3.96 23.43 21.85
CA ASN A 356 -3.41 24.78 21.99
C ASN A 356 -4.50 25.83 21.73
N LYS A 357 -4.87 26.57 22.79
CA LYS A 357 -5.91 27.61 22.73
C LYS A 357 -5.54 28.80 21.87
N ASN A 358 -4.25 29.05 21.66
CA ASN A 358 -3.75 30.20 20.89
C ASN A 358 -3.81 30.00 19.38
N ILE A 359 -4.05 28.78 18.93
CA ILE A 359 -4.06 28.44 17.51
C ILE A 359 -5.47 27.94 17.17
N HIS A 360 -6.18 28.64 16.29
CA HIS A 360 -7.49 28.23 15.79
C HIS A 360 -7.37 27.07 14.76
N VAL A 361 -6.47 26.10 15.01
CA VAL A 361 -6.15 24.99 14.11
C VAL A 361 -7.38 24.13 13.82
N LEU A 362 -8.25 23.94 14.81
CA LEU A 362 -9.46 23.14 14.67
C LEU A 362 -10.39 23.64 13.55
N ASN A 363 -10.49 24.96 13.39
CA ASN A 363 -11.31 25.56 12.34
C ASN A 363 -10.66 25.42 10.96
N VAL A 364 -9.32 25.48 10.89
CA VAL A 364 -8.57 25.25 9.65
C VAL A 364 -8.70 23.80 9.20
N MET A 365 -8.58 22.83 10.11
CA MET A 365 -8.64 21.40 9.81
C MET A 365 -10.00 20.93 9.25
N VAL A 366 -11.07 21.68 9.45
CA VAL A 366 -12.39 21.39 8.86
C VAL A 366 -12.79 22.36 7.75
N ASN A 367 -11.86 23.22 7.31
CA ASN A 367 -12.09 24.18 6.23
C ASN A 367 -11.95 23.47 4.87
N PRO A 368 -12.93 23.60 3.95
CA PRO A 368 -12.84 22.98 2.62
C PRO A 368 -11.64 23.47 1.80
N ILE A 369 -11.23 24.74 1.94
CA ILE A 369 -10.06 25.29 1.21
C ILE A 369 -8.78 24.57 1.63
N PHE A 370 -8.59 24.30 2.93
CA PHE A 370 -7.45 23.54 3.43
C PHE A 370 -7.38 22.15 2.78
N TRP A 371 -8.51 21.45 2.69
CA TRP A 371 -8.56 20.11 2.11
C TRP A 371 -8.33 20.10 0.59
N TRP A 372 -8.78 21.13 -0.13
CA TRP A 372 -8.45 21.29 -1.55
C TRP A 372 -6.95 21.54 -1.76
N LEU A 373 -6.32 22.38 -0.95
CA LEU A 373 -4.88 22.61 -0.99
C LEU A 373 -4.11 21.33 -0.66
N LEU A 374 -4.52 20.60 0.37
CA LEU A 374 -3.92 19.30 0.72
C LEU A 374 -4.05 18.30 -0.42
N THR A 375 -5.22 18.22 -1.05
CA THR A 375 -5.46 17.37 -2.23
C THR A 375 -4.50 17.72 -3.37
N LEU A 376 -4.34 19.00 -3.69
CA LEU A 376 -3.40 19.45 -4.73
C LEU A 376 -1.95 19.12 -4.38
N CYS A 377 -1.54 19.34 -3.14
CA CYS A 377 -0.19 18.98 -2.68
C CYS A 377 0.07 17.47 -2.80
N LEU A 378 -0.90 16.64 -2.40
CA LEU A 378 -0.77 15.19 -2.51
C LEU A 378 -0.71 14.73 -3.98
N HIS A 379 -1.49 15.33 -4.89
CA HIS A 379 -1.38 15.04 -6.32
C HIS A 379 -0.05 15.48 -6.92
N GLY A 380 0.50 16.62 -6.45
CA GLY A 380 1.87 17.01 -6.78
C GLY A 380 2.89 15.96 -6.34
N LEU A 381 2.76 15.43 -5.12
CA LEU A 381 3.61 14.34 -4.63
C LEU A 381 3.44 13.05 -5.44
N VAL A 382 2.22 12.71 -5.87
CA VAL A 382 1.96 11.58 -6.77
C VAL A 382 2.75 11.73 -8.07
N TRP A 383 2.75 12.92 -8.65
CA TRP A 383 3.45 13.20 -9.90
C TRP A 383 4.95 12.93 -9.80
N PHE A 384 5.57 13.21 -8.66
CA PHE A 384 6.99 12.98 -8.43
C PHE A 384 7.33 11.56 -7.95
N SER A 385 6.45 10.93 -7.17
CA SER A 385 6.75 9.66 -6.50
C SER A 385 6.17 8.44 -7.22
N HIS A 386 5.17 8.62 -8.08
CA HIS A 386 4.35 7.56 -8.69
C HIS A 386 3.78 6.54 -7.69
N ALA A 387 3.88 6.82 -6.38
CA ALA A 387 3.53 5.90 -5.31
C ALA A 387 2.02 5.71 -5.17
N LEU A 388 1.58 4.45 -5.20
CA LEU A 388 0.17 4.09 -5.03
C LEU A 388 -0.40 4.59 -3.69
N ILE A 389 0.37 4.47 -2.60
CA ILE A 389 -0.10 4.91 -1.27
C ILE A 389 -0.41 6.42 -1.24
N ILE A 390 0.43 7.24 -1.87
CA ILE A 390 0.19 8.69 -1.94
C ILE A 390 -1.06 9.00 -2.77
N GLY A 391 -1.28 8.27 -3.87
CA GLY A 391 -2.51 8.38 -4.67
C GLY A 391 -3.78 8.02 -3.89
N GLN A 392 -3.74 6.97 -3.10
CA GLN A 392 -4.84 6.57 -2.21
C GLN A 392 -5.13 7.64 -1.14
N LEU A 393 -4.08 8.25 -0.55
CA LEU A 393 -4.23 9.36 0.40
C LEU A 393 -4.79 10.63 -0.28
N ALA A 394 -4.37 10.91 -1.51
CA ALA A 394 -4.93 12.00 -2.32
C ALA A 394 -6.41 11.78 -2.63
N ALA A 395 -6.80 10.55 -2.96
CA ALA A 395 -8.19 10.16 -3.17
C ALA A 395 -9.04 10.32 -1.90
N MET A 396 -8.50 9.95 -0.73
CA MET A 396 -9.13 10.19 0.57
C MET A 396 -9.34 11.71 0.82
N ALA A 397 -8.30 12.52 0.60
CA ALA A 397 -8.37 13.96 0.77
C ALA A 397 -9.38 14.62 -0.19
N LEU A 398 -9.44 14.13 -1.45
CA LEU A 398 -10.42 14.58 -2.45
C LEU A 398 -11.85 14.28 -2.01
N ALA A 399 -12.14 13.09 -1.50
CA ALA A 399 -13.46 12.72 -0.99
C ALA A 399 -13.91 13.68 0.13
N ILE A 400 -13.02 14.00 1.06
CA ILE A 400 -13.30 14.92 2.16
C ILE A 400 -13.49 16.37 1.65
N SER A 401 -12.67 16.82 0.68
CA SER A 401 -12.77 18.14 0.06
C SER A 401 -14.15 18.36 -0.56
N LEU A 402 -14.62 17.38 -1.33
CA LEU A 402 -15.93 17.40 -1.96
C LEU A 402 -17.05 17.43 -0.93
N LEU A 403 -16.99 16.59 0.10
CA LEU A 403 -18.00 16.56 1.16
C LEU A 403 -18.10 17.87 1.93
N LEU A 404 -16.98 18.52 2.21
CA LEU A 404 -16.95 19.81 2.90
C LEU A 404 -17.45 20.96 2.02
N SER A 405 -17.29 20.85 0.70
CA SER A 405 -17.72 21.86 -0.27
C SER A 405 -19.21 21.84 -0.55
N VAL A 406 -19.87 20.69 -0.39
CA VAL A 406 -21.30 20.54 -0.63
C VAL A 406 -22.08 20.83 0.65
N SER A 407 -22.87 21.89 0.64
CA SER A 407 -23.80 22.24 1.74
C SER A 407 -25.07 21.40 1.59
N PHE A 408 -25.09 20.20 2.17
CA PHE A 408 -26.37 19.49 2.33
C PHE A 408 -27.11 20.08 3.53
N LYS A 409 -28.25 20.69 3.30
CA LYS A 409 -29.10 21.24 4.37
C LYS A 409 -29.75 20.14 5.24
N GLN A 410 -29.91 18.94 4.68
CA GLN A 410 -30.47 17.76 5.36
C GLN A 410 -29.71 16.51 4.97
N SER A 411 -29.63 15.52 5.86
CA SER A 411 -29.08 14.20 5.54
C SER A 411 -29.98 13.56 4.45
N ILE A 412 -29.37 12.89 3.48
CA ILE A 412 -30.07 12.15 2.41
C ILE A 412 -30.99 11.08 3.02
N PHE A 413 -30.74 10.67 4.26
CA PHE A 413 -31.44 9.61 4.97
C PHE A 413 -32.33 10.09 6.12
N ASP A 414 -32.44 11.43 6.33
CA ASP A 414 -33.29 11.98 7.40
C ASP A 414 -34.74 11.58 7.15
N GLY A 415 -35.29 10.80 8.09
CA GLY A 415 -36.67 10.37 8.08
C GLY A 415 -36.96 8.95 7.54
N PHE A 416 -36.01 8.30 6.82
CA PHE A 416 -36.29 6.97 6.26
C PHE A 416 -35.77 5.83 7.15
N PHE A 417 -34.69 6.00 7.90
CA PHE A 417 -34.07 4.92 8.66
C PHE A 417 -33.62 5.39 10.05
N SER A 418 -33.69 4.50 11.03
CA SER A 418 -33.06 4.76 12.34
C SER A 418 -31.54 4.86 12.24
N PRO A 419 -30.85 5.60 13.13
CA PRO A 419 -29.39 5.72 13.11
C PRO A 419 -28.65 4.38 13.13
N LYS A 420 -29.18 3.39 13.84
CA LYS A 420 -28.62 2.03 13.89
C LYS A 420 -28.67 1.34 12.51
N VAL A 421 -29.81 1.44 11.82
CA VAL A 421 -29.99 0.87 10.47
C VAL A 421 -29.03 1.56 9.48
N GLN A 422 -28.88 2.86 9.57
CA GLN A 422 -27.99 3.62 8.68
C GLN A 422 -26.53 3.19 8.84
N ILE A 423 -26.04 3.02 10.09
CA ILE A 423 -24.68 2.49 10.33
C ILE A 423 -24.52 1.10 9.72
N THR A 424 -25.50 0.23 9.97
CA THR A 424 -25.47 -1.14 9.46
C THR A 424 -25.36 -1.13 7.95
N LEU A 425 -26.17 -0.34 7.25
CA LEU A 425 -26.17 -0.22 5.79
C LEU A 425 -24.79 0.29 5.27
N VAL A 426 -24.26 1.36 5.86
CA VAL A 426 -22.96 1.91 5.44
C VAL A 426 -21.83 0.93 5.72
N SER A 427 -21.89 0.20 6.84
CA SER A 427 -20.90 -0.83 7.13
C SER A 427 -20.99 -2.01 6.14
N ILE A 428 -22.19 -2.44 5.76
CA ILE A 428 -22.40 -3.47 4.74
C ILE A 428 -21.84 -3.02 3.39
N VAL A 429 -22.09 -1.77 2.98
CA VAL A 429 -21.55 -1.21 1.74
C VAL A 429 -20.01 -1.14 1.79
N ALA A 430 -19.43 -0.76 2.94
CA ALA A 430 -17.98 -0.73 3.12
C ALA A 430 -17.37 -2.14 3.04
N VAL A 431 -17.95 -3.12 3.73
CA VAL A 431 -17.51 -4.53 3.68
C VAL A 431 -17.65 -5.07 2.26
N GLY A 432 -18.80 -4.86 1.61
CA GLY A 432 -19.01 -5.26 0.22
C GLY A 432 -17.97 -4.62 -0.72
N GLY A 433 -17.71 -3.31 -0.57
CA GLY A 433 -16.71 -2.60 -1.35
C GLY A 433 -15.29 -3.20 -1.19
N ILE A 434 -14.91 -3.59 0.03
CA ILE A 434 -13.60 -4.22 0.29
C ILE A 434 -13.54 -5.63 -0.31
N ILE A 435 -14.61 -6.43 -0.19
CA ILE A 435 -14.65 -7.80 -0.71
C ILE A 435 -14.63 -7.82 -2.25
N PHE A 436 -15.36 -6.90 -2.90
CA PHE A 436 -15.43 -6.86 -4.36
C PHE A 436 -14.32 -6.04 -5.03
N ALA A 437 -13.55 -5.24 -4.25
CA ALA A 437 -12.45 -4.46 -4.80
C ALA A 437 -11.43 -5.29 -5.58
N PRO A 438 -10.96 -6.48 -5.11
CA PRO A 438 -10.03 -7.30 -5.89
C PRO A 438 -10.59 -7.68 -7.25
N GLN A 439 -11.84 -8.16 -7.36
CA GLN A 439 -12.45 -8.55 -8.63
C GLN A 439 -12.56 -7.38 -9.62
N ILE A 440 -12.89 -6.18 -9.10
CA ILE A 440 -12.93 -4.97 -9.93
C ILE A 440 -11.53 -4.61 -10.43
N ILE A 441 -10.53 -4.68 -9.55
CA ILE A 441 -9.13 -4.40 -9.89
C ILE A 441 -8.62 -5.39 -10.91
N ASP A 442 -8.86 -6.68 -10.73
CA ASP A 442 -8.43 -7.74 -11.64
C ASP A 442 -9.05 -7.59 -13.05
N SER A 443 -10.29 -7.09 -13.13
CA SER A 443 -10.94 -6.84 -14.43
C SER A 443 -10.28 -5.74 -15.27
N VAL A 444 -9.48 -4.87 -14.67
CA VAL A 444 -8.78 -3.74 -15.34
C VAL A 444 -7.25 -3.86 -15.25
N SER A 445 -6.73 -4.97 -14.75
CA SER A 445 -5.31 -5.14 -14.41
C SER A 445 -4.34 -5.04 -15.59
N ASN A 446 -4.81 -5.17 -16.84
CA ASN A 446 -3.96 -5.07 -18.04
C ASN A 446 -3.34 -3.68 -18.27
N SER A 447 -3.78 -2.66 -17.53
CA SER A 447 -3.23 -1.30 -17.59
C SER A 447 -2.85 -0.81 -16.20
N SER A 448 -1.55 -0.53 -15.97
CA SER A 448 -1.05 0.01 -14.70
C SER A 448 -1.80 1.29 -14.32
N MET A 449 -2.07 2.18 -15.29
CA MET A 449 -2.81 3.41 -15.03
C MET A 449 -4.26 3.14 -14.60
N MET A 450 -4.97 2.23 -15.26
CA MET A 450 -6.36 1.90 -14.91
C MET A 450 -6.42 1.19 -13.54
N THR A 451 -5.48 0.29 -13.27
CA THR A 451 -5.35 -0.38 -11.98
C THR A 451 -5.08 0.62 -10.87
N TYR A 452 -4.15 1.55 -11.08
CA TYR A 452 -3.85 2.63 -10.15
C TYR A 452 -5.08 3.48 -9.84
N LEU A 453 -5.77 3.97 -10.88
CA LEU A 453 -6.98 4.78 -10.74
C LEU A 453 -8.09 4.01 -10.02
N THR A 454 -8.27 2.73 -10.32
CA THR A 454 -9.29 1.88 -9.67
C THR A 454 -8.98 1.69 -8.18
N LYS A 455 -7.73 1.41 -7.82
CA LYS A 455 -7.30 1.31 -6.40
C LYS A 455 -7.51 2.64 -5.65
N CYS A 456 -7.27 3.77 -6.28
CA CYS A 456 -7.56 5.10 -5.71
C CYS A 456 -9.07 5.36 -5.61
N ALA A 457 -9.85 4.98 -6.61
CA ALA A 457 -11.31 5.14 -6.63
C ALA A 457 -11.98 4.33 -5.50
N VAL A 458 -11.51 3.12 -5.22
CA VAL A 458 -12.00 2.32 -4.08
C VAL A 458 -11.84 3.09 -2.77
N VAL A 459 -10.66 3.65 -2.50
CA VAL A 459 -10.40 4.45 -1.29
C VAL A 459 -11.29 5.70 -1.25
N PHE A 460 -11.44 6.38 -2.38
CA PHE A 460 -12.32 7.54 -2.52
C PHE A 460 -13.76 7.20 -2.12
N PHE A 461 -14.35 6.16 -2.71
CA PHE A 461 -15.73 5.78 -2.44
C PHE A 461 -15.94 5.25 -1.02
N LEU A 462 -15.00 4.49 -0.47
CA LEU A 462 -15.05 4.04 0.93
C LEU A 462 -14.99 5.21 1.91
N THR A 463 -14.14 6.20 1.65
CA THR A 463 -14.05 7.42 2.47
C THR A 463 -15.33 8.24 2.38
N LEU A 464 -15.86 8.42 1.17
CA LEU A 464 -17.12 9.12 0.93
C LEU A 464 -18.26 8.45 1.70
N ASN A 465 -18.41 7.13 1.55
CA ASN A 465 -19.42 6.32 2.22
C ASN A 465 -19.32 6.46 3.75
N ALA A 466 -18.12 6.32 4.31
CA ALA A 466 -17.89 6.43 5.74
C ALA A 466 -18.25 7.81 6.32
N MET A 467 -18.01 8.87 5.56
CA MET A 467 -18.26 10.25 5.99
C MET A 467 -19.72 10.69 5.81
N LEU A 468 -20.49 10.07 4.94
CA LEU A 468 -21.92 10.39 4.75
C LEU A 468 -22.72 10.19 6.03
N LEU A 469 -22.37 9.22 6.89
CA LEU A 469 -23.01 8.96 8.18
C LEU A 469 -22.89 10.10 9.19
N GLY A 470 -21.82 10.89 9.16
CA GLY A 470 -21.58 11.95 10.15
C GLY A 470 -22.52 13.13 10.09
N ARG A 471 -23.42 13.12 9.11
CA ARG A 471 -24.49 14.14 8.99
C ARG A 471 -25.80 13.70 9.64
N ILE A 472 -25.84 12.49 10.23
CA ILE A 472 -26.99 12.01 10.98
C ILE A 472 -26.94 12.66 12.35
N LYS A 473 -27.95 13.46 12.69
CA LYS A 473 -28.12 13.99 14.05
C LYS A 473 -28.36 12.82 14.98
N PRO A 474 -27.61 12.66 16.09
CA PRO A 474 -28.03 11.76 17.13
C PRO A 474 -29.41 12.17 17.61
N HIS A 475 -30.30 11.18 17.89
CA HIS A 475 -31.63 11.45 18.43
C HIS A 475 -31.54 12.38 19.65
N ALA A 476 -32.47 13.29 19.76
CA ALA A 476 -32.53 14.40 20.73
C ALA A 476 -32.51 14.00 22.22
N ASN A 477 -32.37 12.72 22.58
CA ASN A 477 -32.30 12.27 23.98
C ASN A 477 -30.91 12.36 24.62
N ALA A 478 -29.92 12.91 23.89
CA ALA A 478 -28.59 13.26 24.45
C ALA A 478 -28.48 14.74 24.82
N SER A 479 -29.61 15.44 25.00
CA SER A 479 -29.67 16.89 25.20
C SER A 479 -29.24 17.39 26.60
N ASN A 480 -28.75 16.50 27.47
CA ASN A 480 -28.27 16.94 28.81
C ASN A 480 -26.76 16.71 29.02
N ILE A 481 -25.99 16.38 28.00
CA ILE A 481 -24.55 16.51 28.09
C ILE A 481 -24.18 17.82 27.42
N ASN A 482 -24.20 18.88 28.20
CA ASN A 482 -23.49 20.14 27.89
C ASN A 482 -22.05 19.75 27.57
N LEU A 483 -21.76 19.50 26.29
CA LEU A 483 -20.45 19.69 25.72
C LEU A 483 -20.19 21.19 25.88
N GLY A 484 -19.64 21.53 27.04
CA GLY A 484 -19.02 22.82 27.22
C GLY A 484 -18.12 23.03 26.00
N ILE A 485 -18.59 23.91 25.15
CA ILE A 485 -17.84 24.52 24.09
C ILE A 485 -16.70 25.25 24.81
N TYR A 486 -15.61 24.52 25.06
CA TYR A 486 -14.34 25.19 25.20
C TYR A 486 -13.79 25.21 23.79
N LEU A 487 -14.10 26.31 23.12
CA LEU A 487 -13.48 26.87 21.93
C LEU A 487 -11.96 26.72 21.96
#